data_ed1313565491872a6cf0e52b5423038d
#
_entry.id   ed1313565491872a6cf0e52b5423038d
#
_cell.length_a   1.000
_cell.length_b   1.000
_cell.length_c   1.000
_cell.angle_alpha   90.00
_cell.angle_beta   90.00
_cell.angle_gamma   90.00
#
_symmetry.space_group_name_H-M   'P 1'
#
loop_
_entity.id
_entity.type
_entity.pdbx_description
1 polymer ?
#
loop_
_entity_poly.entity_id
_entity_poly.type
_entity_poly.pdbx_seq_one_letter_code
_entity_poly.pdbx_strand_id
1 'polypeptide(L)'
;MRTIFKQLFLALALTSLSANAAITGDVNNDGTVNIADINVSINMILKGGYSAGCDVNNDGLVNISDVNTLIGIILGDHSGPQEPDRLVGGDISMLTKYEAHYLMARDRYHVTNVGYYDSKGQRIDDAITWLKQQGWNAARVRLFVNPANASKEHVGQGVIQNLDTVIVLGRRIKAAGMKFMLDFHYSDTWADPSAQTTPADWATLDDDALTQQVYQYTRDCLIALKNAGAAPDYIQTGNEISYGMLWGPAGTPQSQLKQCFSNSSEANWARFAQLLTAAGTACREQCPQAKIILHTERVPRVNTLTGFYNQMKNRGVDYDIIGLSYYPYYHGLLPALNTALRAMSNSFPDKEVMIVETGYSYNYPVGDIDCSATWPLSSEGQRQFTHDLIVQLKQYDNVKGLFWWFPEANEYGLGGNYWGVLHVNDNWYNAGLWNHNTGRALPALNELATFLE
;
A
#
# COMPACT_ATOMS: atom_id res chain seq x y z
N MET A 1 -0.80 -39.26 74.12
CA MET A 1 -0.13 -40.24 73.25
C MET A 1 0.54 -39.51 72.12
N ARG A 2 1.84 -39.55 72.13
CA ARG A 2 2.74 -38.84 71.16
C ARG A 2 2.86 -39.68 69.90
N THR A 3 2.66 -39.09 68.74
CA THR A 3 3.08 -39.71 67.51
C THR A 3 3.88 -38.69 66.69
N ILE A 4 5.13 -39.06 66.43
CA ILE A 4 6.21 -38.29 65.80
C ILE A 4 6.03 -38.29 64.31
N PHE A 5 5.95 -37.11 63.68
CA PHE A 5 6.04 -36.96 62.24
C PHE A 5 7.53 -36.88 61.82
N LYS A 6 7.97 -37.87 61.05
CA LYS A 6 9.26 -37.83 60.35
C LYS A 6 9.11 -37.02 59.08
N GLN A 7 9.79 -35.88 58.97
CA GLN A 7 9.94 -35.13 57.74
C GLN A 7 11.01 -35.79 56.88
N LEU A 8 10.61 -36.20 55.68
CA LEU A 8 11.52 -36.64 54.63
C LEU A 8 11.81 -35.48 53.72
N PHE A 9 13.01 -34.91 53.80
CA PHE A 9 13.51 -33.88 52.84
C PHE A 9 13.94 -34.61 51.55
N LEU A 10 13.15 -34.43 50.47
CA LEU A 10 13.50 -34.82 49.13
C LEU A 10 14.19 -33.59 48.46
N ALA A 11 15.53 -33.62 48.34
CA ALA A 11 16.28 -32.61 47.61
C ALA A 11 16.04 -32.80 46.11
N LEU A 12 15.21 -31.92 45.53
CA LEU A 12 15.03 -31.84 44.06
C LEU A 12 16.21 -31.02 43.49
N ALA A 13 17.17 -31.71 42.89
CA ALA A 13 18.23 -31.04 42.12
C ALA A 13 17.60 -30.42 40.85
N LEU A 14 17.34 -29.12 40.86
CA LEU A 14 17.04 -28.36 39.67
C LEU A 14 18.33 -28.24 38.84
N THR A 15 18.47 -29.12 37.85
CA THR A 15 19.41 -28.85 36.76
C THR A 15 18.80 -27.74 35.90
N SER A 16 19.32 -26.54 36.04
CA SER A 16 19.04 -25.44 35.10
C SER A 16 19.59 -25.83 33.72
N LEU A 17 18.73 -26.35 32.83
CA LEU A 17 19.01 -26.29 31.40
C LEU A 17 19.02 -24.80 31.01
N SER A 18 20.19 -24.23 30.89
CA SER A 18 20.36 -23.00 30.13
C SER A 18 20.02 -23.34 28.69
N ALA A 19 18.81 -22.94 28.23
CA ALA A 19 18.55 -22.85 26.81
C ALA A 19 19.50 -21.77 26.27
N ASN A 20 20.57 -22.20 25.61
CA ASN A 20 21.35 -21.26 24.79
C ASN A 20 20.38 -20.63 23.79
N ALA A 21 20.23 -19.32 23.82
CA ALA A 21 19.50 -18.61 22.77
C ALA A 21 20.16 -19.00 21.43
N ALA A 22 19.38 -19.45 20.47
CA ALA A 22 19.87 -19.78 19.16
C ALA A 22 20.57 -18.55 18.56
N ILE A 23 21.80 -18.71 18.11
CA ILE A 23 22.57 -17.64 17.47
C ILE A 23 22.01 -17.48 16.05
N THR A 24 21.47 -16.31 15.72
CA THR A 24 20.95 -16.05 14.38
C THR A 24 22.07 -16.20 13.34
N GLY A 25 21.88 -17.05 12.36
CA GLY A 25 22.87 -17.35 11.32
C GLY A 25 23.78 -18.55 11.61
N ASP A 26 23.75 -19.15 12.80
CA ASP A 26 24.41 -20.42 13.11
C ASP A 26 23.55 -21.58 12.60
N VAL A 27 23.63 -21.81 11.28
CA VAL A 27 22.79 -22.77 10.56
C VAL A 27 23.19 -24.22 10.82
N ASN A 28 24.48 -24.43 11.09
CA ASN A 28 25.04 -25.76 11.37
C ASN A 28 25.04 -26.11 12.87
N ASN A 29 24.65 -25.17 13.74
CA ASN A 29 24.59 -25.27 15.21
C ASN A 29 25.96 -25.63 15.83
N ASP A 30 27.06 -25.09 15.29
CA ASP A 30 28.42 -25.30 15.86
C ASP A 30 28.80 -24.21 16.86
N GLY A 31 27.95 -23.21 17.09
CA GLY A 31 28.13 -22.11 18.02
C GLY A 31 28.85 -20.90 17.42
N THR A 32 29.13 -20.91 16.11
CA THR A 32 29.79 -19.78 15.42
C THR A 32 29.12 -19.52 14.08
N VAL A 33 28.96 -18.24 13.70
CA VAL A 33 28.43 -17.87 12.37
C VAL A 33 29.60 -17.59 11.45
N ASN A 34 29.78 -18.44 10.44
CA ASN A 34 30.93 -18.37 9.51
C ASN A 34 30.58 -18.98 8.12
N ILE A 35 31.59 -19.14 7.24
CA ILE A 35 31.42 -19.66 5.89
C ILE A 35 30.83 -21.10 5.85
N ALA A 36 30.94 -21.86 6.95
CA ALA A 36 30.35 -23.20 7.00
C ALA A 36 28.81 -23.13 6.98
N ASP A 37 28.21 -22.11 7.59
CA ASP A 37 26.76 -21.89 7.59
C ASP A 37 26.27 -21.53 6.19
N ILE A 38 27.02 -20.72 5.45
CA ILE A 38 26.76 -20.40 4.05
C ILE A 38 26.72 -21.68 3.22
N ASN A 39 27.69 -22.58 3.41
CA ASN A 39 27.74 -23.84 2.66
C ASN A 39 26.54 -24.75 2.97
N VAL A 40 26.06 -24.76 4.23
CA VAL A 40 24.86 -25.53 4.61
C VAL A 40 23.62 -24.94 3.92
N SER A 41 23.46 -23.63 3.92
CA SER A 41 22.34 -22.94 3.26
C SER A 41 22.36 -23.15 1.74
N ILE A 42 23.51 -23.04 1.08
CA ILE A 42 23.65 -23.32 -0.36
C ILE A 42 23.27 -24.78 -0.67
N ASN A 43 23.75 -25.75 0.14
CA ASN A 43 23.39 -27.14 -0.04
C ASN A 43 21.88 -27.41 0.13
N MET A 44 21.21 -26.67 1.03
CA MET A 44 19.75 -26.75 1.21
C MET A 44 19.02 -26.22 -0.03
N ILE A 45 19.44 -25.08 -0.56
CA ILE A 45 18.89 -24.46 -1.79
C ILE A 45 19.03 -25.43 -2.98
N LEU A 46 20.22 -26.00 -3.17
CA LEU A 46 20.48 -26.92 -4.30
C LEU A 46 19.65 -28.19 -4.23
N LYS A 47 19.25 -28.62 -3.04
CA LYS A 47 18.39 -29.80 -2.83
C LYS A 47 16.89 -29.46 -2.90
N GLY A 48 16.52 -28.18 -3.04
CA GLY A 48 15.12 -27.72 -3.01
C GLY A 48 14.42 -27.99 -1.68
N GLY A 49 15.18 -28.02 -0.56
CA GLY A 49 14.65 -28.27 0.78
C GLY A 49 14.37 -26.99 1.56
N TYR A 50 13.64 -27.14 2.67
CA TYR A 50 13.40 -26.07 3.65
C TYR A 50 13.90 -26.51 5.03
N SER A 51 14.58 -25.59 5.71
CA SER A 51 14.92 -25.69 7.12
C SER A 51 14.79 -24.30 7.75
N ALA A 52 14.07 -24.21 8.87
CA ALA A 52 13.90 -22.93 9.59
C ALA A 52 15.24 -22.29 10.02
N GLY A 53 16.30 -23.09 10.23
CA GLY A 53 17.63 -22.57 10.52
C GLY A 53 18.34 -21.99 9.28
N CYS A 54 17.93 -22.36 8.07
CA CYS A 54 18.45 -21.83 6.81
C CYS A 54 17.64 -20.62 6.30
N ASP A 55 16.43 -20.40 6.80
CA ASP A 55 15.61 -19.22 6.56
C ASP A 55 16.05 -18.11 7.52
N VAL A 56 17.21 -17.53 7.22
CA VAL A 56 17.92 -16.61 8.11
C VAL A 56 17.27 -15.24 8.15
N ASN A 57 16.60 -14.86 7.06
CA ASN A 57 15.87 -13.59 6.93
C ASN A 57 14.39 -13.70 7.36
N ASN A 58 13.92 -14.91 7.73
CA ASN A 58 12.55 -15.21 8.15
C ASN A 58 11.47 -14.81 7.13
N ASP A 59 11.75 -14.94 5.82
CA ASP A 59 10.78 -14.66 4.76
C ASP A 59 9.93 -15.89 4.37
N GLY A 60 10.19 -17.05 5.00
CA GLY A 60 9.49 -18.32 4.76
C GLY A 60 10.03 -19.12 3.60
N LEU A 61 11.10 -18.68 2.96
CA LEU A 61 11.76 -19.34 1.85
C LEU A 61 13.25 -19.55 2.17
N VAL A 62 13.84 -20.65 1.70
CA VAL A 62 15.29 -20.84 1.76
C VAL A 62 15.85 -20.63 0.36
N ASN A 63 16.51 -19.50 0.14
CA ASN A 63 16.99 -19.06 -1.17
C ASN A 63 18.28 -18.22 -1.06
N ILE A 64 18.72 -17.61 -2.17
CA ILE A 64 19.96 -16.82 -2.21
C ILE A 64 19.90 -15.58 -1.28
N SER A 65 18.72 -15.10 -0.92
CA SER A 65 18.55 -13.98 0.02
C SER A 65 19.08 -14.33 1.41
N ASP A 66 18.89 -15.59 1.87
CA ASP A 66 19.42 -16.08 3.14
C ASP A 66 20.94 -16.15 3.13
N VAL A 67 21.50 -16.57 2.01
CA VAL A 67 22.96 -16.60 1.82
C VAL A 67 23.53 -15.18 1.91
N ASN A 68 22.90 -14.19 1.30
CA ASN A 68 23.30 -12.80 1.38
C ASN A 68 23.20 -12.26 2.82
N THR A 69 22.13 -12.63 3.53
CA THR A 69 21.95 -12.27 4.95
C THR A 69 23.08 -12.87 5.81
N LEU A 70 23.43 -14.15 5.59
CA LEU A 70 24.57 -14.78 6.28
C LEU A 70 25.90 -14.09 5.98
N ILE A 71 26.15 -13.71 4.73
CA ILE A 71 27.35 -12.95 4.35
C ILE A 71 27.38 -11.62 5.11
N GLY A 72 26.27 -10.89 5.20
CA GLY A 72 26.15 -9.66 5.98
C GLY A 72 26.53 -9.88 7.45
N ILE A 73 25.96 -10.89 8.10
CA ILE A 73 26.26 -11.24 9.50
C ILE A 73 27.76 -11.54 9.70
N ILE A 74 28.35 -12.34 8.81
CA ILE A 74 29.77 -12.74 8.88
C ILE A 74 30.71 -11.53 8.70
N LEU A 75 30.34 -10.59 7.84
CA LEU A 75 31.11 -9.37 7.60
C LEU A 75 30.95 -8.32 8.71
N GLY A 76 30.14 -8.61 9.73
CA GLY A 76 29.84 -7.68 10.82
C GLY A 76 28.84 -6.59 10.43
N ASP A 77 28.16 -6.79 9.30
CA ASP A 77 27.02 -5.98 8.90
C ASP A 77 25.82 -6.46 9.73
N HIS A 78 25.57 -5.82 10.87
CA HIS A 78 24.42 -6.08 11.74
C HIS A 78 23.12 -5.45 11.21
N SER A 79 23.09 -5.01 9.98
CA SER A 79 21.84 -4.76 9.28
C SER A 79 21.15 -6.13 9.14
N GLY A 80 20.08 -6.35 9.89
CA GLY A 80 19.11 -7.42 9.61
C GLY A 80 18.68 -7.39 8.14
N PRO A 81 17.81 -8.28 7.66
CA PRO A 81 17.38 -8.26 6.25
C PRO A 81 17.11 -6.82 5.88
N GLN A 82 17.95 -6.25 4.99
CA GLN A 82 17.76 -4.87 4.59
C GLN A 82 16.36 -4.81 3.98
N GLU A 83 15.47 -4.11 4.71
CA GLU A 83 14.20 -3.74 4.15
C GLU A 83 14.50 -3.17 2.76
N PRO A 84 13.79 -3.61 1.71
CA PRO A 84 14.05 -3.08 0.38
C PRO A 84 13.99 -1.56 0.46
N ASP A 85 15.04 -0.91 0.03
CA ASP A 85 15.17 0.55 0.06
C ASP A 85 14.02 1.25 -0.71
N ARG A 86 13.36 0.51 -1.62
CA ARG A 86 12.23 0.95 -2.42
C ARG A 86 11.05 -0.02 -2.35
N LEU A 87 9.85 0.54 -2.55
CA LEU A 87 8.61 -0.21 -2.65
C LEU A 87 8.04 -0.14 -4.06
N VAL A 88 7.55 -1.26 -4.54
CA VAL A 88 6.74 -1.33 -5.75
C VAL A 88 5.47 -2.11 -5.49
N GLY A 89 4.36 -1.57 -5.97
CA GLY A 89 3.07 -2.19 -5.78
C GLY A 89 1.94 -1.49 -6.53
N GLY A 90 0.74 -1.64 -6.02
CA GLY A 90 -0.44 -0.97 -6.55
C GLY A 90 -1.59 -0.98 -5.57
N ASP A 91 -2.60 -0.17 -5.88
CA ASP A 91 -3.86 -0.15 -5.12
C ASP A 91 -4.75 -1.28 -5.61
N ILE A 92 -4.87 -2.33 -4.78
CA ILE A 92 -5.62 -3.57 -5.09
C ILE A 92 -6.96 -3.65 -4.36
N SER A 93 -7.56 -2.52 -4.05
CA SER A 93 -8.74 -2.41 -3.19
C SER A 93 -9.97 -3.13 -3.75
N MET A 94 -10.07 -3.33 -5.07
CA MET A 94 -11.18 -4.00 -5.74
C MET A 94 -10.96 -5.51 -5.93
N LEU A 95 -9.78 -6.03 -5.59
CA LEU A 95 -9.40 -7.41 -5.90
C LEU A 95 -10.43 -8.44 -5.39
N THR A 96 -10.89 -8.30 -4.15
CA THR A 96 -11.87 -9.23 -3.57
C THR A 96 -13.22 -9.22 -4.32
N LYS A 97 -13.61 -8.07 -4.87
CA LYS A 97 -14.84 -7.97 -5.67
C LYS A 97 -14.67 -8.64 -7.04
N TYR A 98 -13.53 -8.43 -7.71
CA TYR A 98 -13.20 -9.15 -8.94
C TYR A 98 -13.20 -10.67 -8.73
N GLU A 99 -12.50 -11.14 -7.70
CA GLU A 99 -12.43 -12.57 -7.36
C GLU A 99 -13.82 -13.17 -7.09
N ALA A 100 -14.67 -12.46 -6.34
CA ALA A 100 -16.06 -12.89 -6.09
C ALA A 100 -16.88 -12.98 -7.36
N HIS A 101 -16.71 -12.03 -8.30
CA HIS A 101 -17.41 -12.07 -9.61
C HIS A 101 -16.88 -13.17 -10.51
N TYR A 102 -15.56 -13.46 -10.48
CA TYR A 102 -15.01 -14.61 -11.21
C TYR A 102 -15.55 -15.94 -10.68
N LEU A 103 -15.68 -16.08 -9.36
CA LEU A 103 -16.31 -17.24 -8.74
C LEU A 103 -17.78 -17.37 -9.21
N MET A 104 -18.54 -16.30 -9.10
CA MET A 104 -19.94 -16.28 -9.55
C MET A 104 -20.08 -16.61 -11.04
N ALA A 105 -19.20 -16.08 -11.89
CA ALA A 105 -19.19 -16.36 -13.32
C ALA A 105 -18.98 -17.86 -13.60
N ARG A 106 -18.04 -18.49 -12.90
CA ARG A 106 -17.79 -19.93 -13.05
C ARG A 106 -18.90 -20.80 -12.50
N ASP A 107 -19.31 -20.54 -11.29
CA ASP A 107 -20.18 -21.46 -10.54
C ASP A 107 -21.64 -21.34 -10.97
N ARG A 108 -22.11 -20.10 -11.21
CA ARG A 108 -23.51 -19.84 -11.55
C ARG A 108 -23.77 -19.75 -13.05
N TYR A 109 -22.80 -19.22 -13.80
CA TYR A 109 -22.98 -18.94 -15.23
C TYR A 109 -22.12 -19.84 -16.14
N HIS A 110 -21.32 -20.75 -15.54
CA HIS A 110 -20.48 -21.72 -16.25
C HIS A 110 -19.49 -21.09 -17.24
N VAL A 111 -19.03 -19.86 -16.95
CA VAL A 111 -17.99 -19.19 -17.74
C VAL A 111 -16.63 -19.81 -17.40
N THR A 112 -16.00 -20.47 -18.38
CA THR A 112 -14.71 -21.15 -18.17
C THR A 112 -13.51 -20.23 -18.27
N ASN A 113 -13.58 -19.25 -19.20
CA ASN A 113 -12.49 -18.31 -19.49
C ASN A 113 -12.73 -16.99 -18.73
N VAL A 114 -12.45 -16.99 -17.44
CA VAL A 114 -12.65 -15.83 -16.54
C VAL A 114 -11.60 -15.81 -15.45
N GLY A 115 -11.07 -14.64 -15.11
CA GLY A 115 -10.07 -14.45 -14.06
C GLY A 115 -8.75 -13.91 -14.57
N TYR A 116 -7.74 -13.97 -13.72
CA TYR A 116 -6.38 -13.52 -14.01
C TYR A 116 -5.56 -14.64 -14.63
N TYR A 117 -4.75 -14.26 -15.63
CA TYR A 117 -3.81 -15.17 -16.30
C TYR A 117 -2.45 -14.50 -16.42
N ASP A 118 -1.39 -15.28 -16.33
CA ASP A 118 -0.04 -14.80 -16.62
C ASP A 118 0.12 -14.45 -18.12
N SER A 119 1.27 -13.91 -18.49
CA SER A 119 1.56 -13.56 -19.89
C SER A 119 1.53 -14.77 -20.86
N LYS A 120 1.72 -15.98 -20.34
CA LYS A 120 1.69 -17.23 -21.12
C LYS A 120 0.29 -17.84 -21.21
N GLY A 121 -0.68 -17.27 -20.46
CA GLY A 121 -2.06 -17.76 -20.40
C GLY A 121 -2.29 -18.87 -19.37
N GLN A 122 -1.39 -19.03 -18.41
CA GLN A 122 -1.64 -19.88 -17.25
C GLN A 122 -2.49 -19.10 -16.25
N ARG A 123 -3.48 -19.77 -15.68
CA ARG A 123 -4.39 -19.15 -14.72
C ARG A 123 -3.66 -18.84 -13.41
N ILE A 124 -3.95 -17.70 -12.85
CA ILE A 124 -3.48 -17.24 -11.54
C ILE A 124 -4.61 -17.46 -10.54
N ASP A 125 -4.39 -18.31 -9.54
CA ASP A 125 -5.40 -18.62 -8.53
C ASP A 125 -5.39 -17.62 -7.36
N ASP A 126 -4.22 -17.10 -6.97
CA ASP A 126 -4.05 -16.03 -5.98
C ASP A 126 -3.20 -14.89 -6.57
N ALA A 127 -3.88 -13.78 -6.91
CA ALA A 127 -3.22 -12.63 -7.53
C ALA A 127 -2.18 -11.98 -6.61
N ILE A 128 -2.38 -11.92 -5.29
CA ILE A 128 -1.44 -11.28 -4.36
C ILE A 128 -0.14 -12.08 -4.28
N THR A 129 -0.23 -13.39 -4.06
CA THR A 129 0.94 -14.28 -4.03
C THR A 129 1.67 -14.25 -5.37
N TRP A 130 0.94 -14.24 -6.48
CA TRP A 130 1.54 -14.16 -7.80
C TRP A 130 2.26 -12.82 -8.05
N LEU A 131 1.68 -11.68 -7.66
CA LEU A 131 2.33 -10.36 -7.74
C LEU A 131 3.63 -10.32 -6.94
N LYS A 132 3.65 -10.91 -5.73
CA LYS A 132 4.89 -11.08 -4.96
C LYS A 132 5.95 -11.88 -5.74
N GLN A 133 5.56 -12.96 -6.41
CA GLN A 133 6.46 -13.76 -7.25
C GLN A 133 6.97 -13.00 -8.49
N GLN A 134 6.21 -11.98 -8.96
CA GLN A 134 6.66 -11.08 -10.03
C GLN A 134 7.58 -9.95 -9.52
N GLY A 135 7.95 -9.96 -8.24
CA GLY A 135 8.87 -9.00 -7.64
C GLY A 135 8.19 -7.82 -6.92
N TRP A 136 6.87 -7.76 -6.86
CA TRP A 136 6.19 -6.73 -6.07
C TRP A 136 6.40 -6.98 -4.57
N ASN A 137 6.63 -5.91 -3.81
CA ASN A 137 6.91 -6.02 -2.38
C ASN A 137 5.92 -5.25 -1.49
N ALA A 138 4.95 -4.54 -2.10
CA ALA A 138 3.94 -3.78 -1.38
C ALA A 138 2.58 -3.84 -2.07
N ALA A 139 1.52 -3.53 -1.30
CA ALA A 139 0.19 -3.27 -1.84
C ALA A 139 -0.50 -2.18 -1.02
N ARG A 140 -1.27 -1.33 -1.71
CA ARG A 140 -2.09 -0.27 -1.14
C ARG A 140 -3.55 -0.69 -1.12
N VAL A 141 -4.28 -0.32 -0.05
CA VAL A 141 -5.71 -0.56 0.07
C VAL A 141 -6.38 0.67 0.69
N ARG A 142 -7.44 1.15 0.04
CA ARG A 142 -8.29 2.26 0.50
C ARG A 142 -9.23 1.80 1.61
N LEU A 143 -9.58 2.72 2.52
CA LEU A 143 -10.60 2.54 3.54
C LEU A 143 -11.55 3.72 3.55
N PHE A 144 -12.84 3.46 3.28
CA PHE A 144 -13.94 4.41 3.46
C PHE A 144 -14.58 4.22 4.84
N VAL A 145 -15.15 5.31 5.40
CA VAL A 145 -15.77 5.26 6.74
C VAL A 145 -17.02 4.37 6.73
N ASN A 146 -17.96 4.67 5.85
CA ASN A 146 -19.16 3.87 5.64
C ASN A 146 -19.57 3.88 4.16
N PRO A 147 -19.00 3.03 3.30
CA PRO A 147 -19.31 3.03 1.86
C PRO A 147 -20.76 2.65 1.54
N ALA A 148 -21.54 2.15 2.51
CA ALA A 148 -22.98 1.94 2.31
C ALA A 148 -23.76 3.25 2.10
N ASN A 149 -23.22 4.39 2.53
CA ASN A 149 -23.79 5.72 2.33
C ASN A 149 -23.43 6.32 0.95
N ALA A 150 -22.51 5.68 0.20
CA ALA A 150 -22.10 6.15 -1.12
C ALA A 150 -23.24 6.04 -2.14
N SER A 151 -23.22 6.91 -3.16
CA SER A 151 -24.16 6.82 -4.27
C SER A 151 -23.97 5.50 -5.05
N LYS A 152 -25.02 5.06 -5.76
CA LYS A 152 -24.92 3.87 -6.64
C LYS A 152 -23.84 4.02 -7.71
N GLU A 153 -23.65 5.25 -8.21
CA GLU A 153 -22.60 5.58 -9.15
C GLU A 153 -21.23 5.35 -8.53
N HIS A 154 -20.95 5.90 -7.37
CA HIS A 154 -19.66 5.73 -6.68
C HIS A 154 -19.40 4.27 -6.27
N VAL A 155 -20.43 3.53 -5.86
CA VAL A 155 -20.33 2.06 -5.67
C VAL A 155 -19.95 1.35 -6.97
N GLY A 156 -20.56 1.74 -8.09
CA GLY A 156 -20.20 1.27 -9.44
C GLY A 156 -18.76 1.61 -9.83
N GLN A 157 -18.24 2.73 -9.34
CA GLN A 157 -16.86 3.17 -9.57
C GLN A 157 -15.85 2.56 -8.57
N GLY A 158 -16.28 1.78 -7.57
CA GLY A 158 -15.39 1.06 -6.67
C GLY A 158 -15.36 1.52 -5.21
N VAL A 159 -16.33 2.31 -4.76
CA VAL A 159 -16.47 2.70 -3.33
C VAL A 159 -17.18 1.58 -2.57
N ILE A 160 -16.40 0.60 -2.09
CA ILE A 160 -16.95 -0.59 -1.40
C ILE A 160 -16.10 -1.03 -0.18
N GLN A 161 -14.93 -0.43 0.02
CA GLN A 161 -13.95 -0.88 0.99
C GLN A 161 -14.29 -0.36 2.40
N ASN A 162 -15.07 -1.14 3.13
CA ASN A 162 -15.23 -0.99 4.58
C ASN A 162 -14.08 -1.68 5.33
N LEU A 163 -14.04 -1.52 6.65
CA LEU A 163 -12.97 -2.09 7.47
C LEU A 163 -12.85 -3.62 7.33
N ASP A 164 -13.95 -4.36 7.24
CA ASP A 164 -13.93 -5.82 7.07
C ASP A 164 -13.24 -6.24 5.77
N THR A 165 -13.55 -5.56 4.67
CA THR A 165 -12.88 -5.77 3.37
C THR A 165 -11.39 -5.48 3.44
N VAL A 166 -11.02 -4.40 4.11
CA VAL A 166 -9.62 -4.00 4.28
C VAL A 166 -8.86 -5.00 5.15
N ILE A 167 -9.48 -5.53 6.21
CA ILE A 167 -8.90 -6.58 7.05
C ILE A 167 -8.61 -7.84 6.21
N VAL A 168 -9.53 -8.25 5.35
CA VAL A 168 -9.33 -9.43 4.48
C VAL A 168 -8.13 -9.23 3.55
N LEU A 169 -8.06 -8.09 2.85
CA LEU A 169 -6.94 -7.77 1.97
C LEU A 169 -5.63 -7.62 2.73
N GLY A 170 -5.62 -6.87 3.84
CA GLY A 170 -4.43 -6.66 4.65
C GLY A 170 -3.82 -7.96 5.18
N ARG A 171 -4.66 -8.90 5.66
CA ARG A 171 -4.19 -10.24 6.06
C ARG A 171 -3.53 -11.01 4.92
N ARG A 172 -4.13 -10.97 3.72
CA ARG A 172 -3.57 -11.64 2.54
C ARG A 172 -2.24 -11.02 2.11
N ILE A 173 -2.15 -9.68 2.13
CA ILE A 173 -0.93 -8.93 1.82
C ILE A 173 0.19 -9.33 2.79
N LYS A 174 -0.10 -9.32 4.10
CA LYS A 174 0.87 -9.72 5.13
C LYS A 174 1.26 -11.20 5.02
N ALA A 175 0.31 -12.09 4.74
CA ALA A 175 0.57 -13.51 4.53
C ALA A 175 1.45 -13.79 3.30
N ALA A 176 1.38 -12.94 2.27
CA ALA A 176 2.27 -13.01 1.11
C ALA A 176 3.67 -12.40 1.36
N GLY A 177 3.95 -11.92 2.59
CA GLY A 177 5.21 -11.26 2.92
C GLY A 177 5.41 -9.92 2.21
N MET A 178 4.33 -9.20 1.94
CA MET A 178 4.35 -7.86 1.33
C MET A 178 4.08 -6.77 2.37
N LYS A 179 4.59 -5.57 2.10
CA LYS A 179 4.27 -4.38 2.88
C LYS A 179 2.84 -3.94 2.59
N PHE A 180 2.12 -3.56 3.62
CA PHE A 180 0.75 -3.08 3.53
C PHE A 180 0.70 -1.57 3.73
N MET A 181 0.19 -0.83 2.72
CA MET A 181 -0.12 0.59 2.78
C MET A 181 -1.63 0.76 2.93
N LEU A 182 -2.05 1.30 4.06
CA LEU A 182 -3.45 1.65 4.34
C LEU A 182 -3.71 3.10 3.95
N ASP A 183 -4.75 3.34 3.16
CA ASP A 183 -5.18 4.69 2.76
C ASP A 183 -6.53 5.05 3.36
N PHE A 184 -6.54 5.93 4.35
CA PHE A 184 -7.76 6.48 4.93
C PHE A 184 -8.34 7.58 4.04
N HIS A 185 -9.52 7.37 3.48
CA HIS A 185 -10.25 8.43 2.78
C HIS A 185 -10.96 9.42 3.72
N TYR A 186 -11.25 9.03 4.97
CA TYR A 186 -12.04 9.81 5.93
C TYR A 186 -13.37 10.34 5.36
N SER A 187 -13.98 9.58 4.50
CA SER A 187 -15.24 9.86 3.82
C SER A 187 -16.02 8.56 3.62
N ASP A 188 -17.32 8.68 3.38
CA ASP A 188 -18.15 7.54 2.98
C ASP A 188 -18.01 7.22 1.48
N THR A 189 -17.36 8.10 0.74
CA THR A 189 -17.19 8.04 -0.71
C THR A 189 -15.83 8.55 -1.13
N TRP A 190 -15.60 8.72 -2.44
CA TRP A 190 -14.36 9.29 -2.95
C TRP A 190 -13.99 10.57 -2.20
N ALA A 191 -12.75 10.61 -1.70
CA ALA A 191 -12.07 11.80 -1.23
C ALA A 191 -10.96 12.11 -2.22
N ASP A 192 -11.07 13.22 -2.94
CA ASP A 192 -10.17 13.63 -4.01
C ASP A 192 -10.10 15.17 -4.08
N PRO A 193 -9.33 15.77 -5.02
CA PRO A 193 -9.20 17.22 -5.11
C PRO A 193 -10.50 17.98 -5.39
N SER A 194 -11.55 17.30 -5.83
CA SER A 194 -12.87 17.89 -6.11
C SER A 194 -13.84 17.75 -4.95
N ALA A 195 -13.66 16.75 -4.08
CA ALA A 195 -14.58 16.46 -2.99
C ALA A 195 -13.86 15.81 -1.78
N GLN A 196 -14.05 16.41 -0.59
CA GLN A 196 -13.58 15.89 0.68
C GLN A 196 -14.76 15.89 1.67
N THR A 197 -15.79 15.13 1.32
CA THR A 197 -17.08 15.16 2.03
C THR A 197 -16.96 14.52 3.40
N THR A 198 -17.43 15.22 4.43
CA THR A 198 -17.53 14.68 5.79
C THR A 198 -18.51 13.51 5.81
N PRO A 199 -18.17 12.36 6.43
CA PRO A 199 -19.07 11.22 6.57
C PRO A 199 -20.43 11.60 7.15
N ALA A 200 -21.49 10.95 6.72
CA ALA A 200 -22.86 11.26 7.14
C ALA A 200 -23.04 11.18 8.66
N ASP A 201 -22.44 10.19 9.30
CA ASP A 201 -22.51 10.00 10.76
C ASP A 201 -21.73 11.07 11.56
N TRP A 202 -20.86 11.84 10.89
CA TRP A 202 -20.05 12.91 11.49
C TRP A 202 -20.59 14.30 11.15
N ALA A 203 -21.65 14.39 10.36
CA ALA A 203 -22.16 15.62 9.74
C ALA A 203 -22.57 16.71 10.76
N THR A 204 -22.94 16.33 11.97
CA THR A 204 -23.40 17.26 13.04
C THR A 204 -22.31 17.62 14.05
N LEU A 205 -21.10 17.07 13.90
CA LEU A 205 -19.99 17.35 14.81
C LEU A 205 -19.41 18.75 14.54
N ASP A 206 -19.13 19.49 15.60
CA ASP A 206 -18.29 20.68 15.52
C ASP A 206 -16.81 20.30 15.28
N ASP A 207 -15.93 21.27 15.12
CA ASP A 207 -14.53 21.02 14.75
C ASP A 207 -13.75 20.27 15.83
N ASP A 208 -14.04 20.51 17.11
CA ASP A 208 -13.37 19.83 18.23
C ASP A 208 -13.84 18.38 18.32
N ALA A 209 -15.16 18.15 18.26
CA ALA A 209 -15.73 16.81 18.25
C ALA A 209 -15.30 16.01 16.99
N LEU A 210 -15.20 16.67 15.83
CA LEU A 210 -14.73 16.06 14.60
C LEU A 210 -13.24 15.66 14.69
N THR A 211 -12.41 16.49 15.32
CA THR A 211 -11.00 16.17 15.57
C THR A 211 -10.88 14.94 16.47
N GLN A 212 -11.67 14.88 17.54
CA GLN A 212 -11.72 13.70 18.42
C GLN A 212 -12.24 12.46 17.68
N GLN A 213 -13.21 12.62 16.78
CA GLN A 213 -13.77 11.53 15.98
C GLN A 213 -12.74 10.95 15.00
N VAL A 214 -11.93 11.80 14.36
CA VAL A 214 -10.82 11.35 13.48
C VAL A 214 -9.81 10.54 14.28
N TYR A 215 -9.40 11.02 15.45
CA TYR A 215 -8.52 10.24 16.35
C TYR A 215 -9.13 8.89 16.70
N GLN A 216 -10.37 8.87 17.19
CA GLN A 216 -11.05 7.67 17.64
C GLN A 216 -11.21 6.64 16.51
N TYR A 217 -11.69 7.09 15.34
CA TYR A 217 -11.89 6.25 14.17
C TYR A 217 -10.57 5.63 13.69
N THR A 218 -9.52 6.45 13.56
CA THR A 218 -8.19 5.98 13.14
C THR A 218 -7.65 4.95 14.11
N ARG A 219 -7.71 5.24 15.43
CA ARG A 219 -7.29 4.32 16.49
C ARG A 219 -8.02 2.99 16.41
N ASP A 220 -9.34 3.01 16.33
CA ASP A 220 -10.17 1.81 16.39
C ASP A 220 -9.97 0.93 15.14
N CYS A 221 -9.83 1.53 13.96
CA CYS A 221 -9.47 0.82 12.72
C CYS A 221 -8.10 0.13 12.85
N LEU A 222 -7.09 0.84 13.36
CA LEU A 222 -5.75 0.29 13.51
C LEU A 222 -5.69 -0.84 14.56
N ILE A 223 -6.44 -0.72 15.65
CA ILE A 223 -6.59 -1.79 16.65
C ILE A 223 -7.21 -3.04 15.99
N ALA A 224 -8.29 -2.87 15.23
CA ALA A 224 -8.95 -3.97 14.55
C ALA A 224 -8.03 -4.67 13.54
N LEU A 225 -7.32 -3.90 12.73
CA LEU A 225 -6.33 -4.42 11.78
C LEU A 225 -5.20 -5.19 12.48
N LYS A 226 -4.63 -4.64 13.55
CA LYS A 226 -3.60 -5.34 14.34
C LYS A 226 -4.10 -6.65 14.91
N ASN A 227 -5.27 -6.64 15.54
CA ASN A 227 -5.86 -7.84 16.13
C ASN A 227 -6.15 -8.92 15.10
N ALA A 228 -6.39 -8.53 13.85
CA ALA A 228 -6.60 -9.43 12.72
C ALA A 228 -5.29 -9.92 12.04
N GLY A 229 -4.10 -9.47 12.48
CA GLY A 229 -2.84 -9.77 11.83
C GLY A 229 -2.63 -9.03 10.50
N ALA A 230 -3.29 -7.87 10.35
CA ALA A 230 -3.24 -7.00 9.17
C ALA A 230 -2.68 -5.60 9.52
N ALA A 231 -1.73 -5.51 10.45
CA ALA A 231 -1.12 -4.24 10.83
C ALA A 231 -0.45 -3.57 9.61
N PRO A 232 -0.79 -2.31 9.27
CA PRO A 232 -0.16 -1.62 8.17
C PRO A 232 1.30 -1.25 8.47
N ASP A 233 2.14 -1.26 7.43
CA ASP A 233 3.52 -0.78 7.47
C ASP A 233 3.60 0.70 7.08
N TYR A 234 2.64 1.19 6.29
CA TYR A 234 2.49 2.56 5.82
C TYR A 234 1.05 3.00 6.00
N ILE A 235 0.84 4.23 6.45
CA ILE A 235 -0.50 4.78 6.71
C ILE A 235 -0.63 6.13 6.04
N GLN A 236 -1.53 6.23 5.09
CA GLN A 236 -1.89 7.47 4.43
C GLN A 236 -3.06 8.10 5.18
N THR A 237 -2.83 9.28 5.78
CA THR A 237 -3.82 10.00 6.59
C THR A 237 -4.59 11.01 5.75
N GLY A 238 -5.45 10.50 4.89
CA GLY A 238 -6.23 11.26 3.90
C GLY A 238 -5.72 11.06 2.49
N ASN A 239 -6.65 10.99 1.53
CA ASN A 239 -6.37 10.85 0.10
C ASN A 239 -6.44 12.19 -0.61
N GLU A 240 -5.39 12.56 -1.36
CA GLU A 240 -5.29 13.78 -2.19
C GLU A 240 -5.75 15.06 -1.49
N ILE A 241 -5.22 15.30 -0.30
CA ILE A 241 -5.64 16.31 0.66
C ILE A 241 -5.07 17.73 0.44
N SER A 242 -4.63 18.07 -0.76
CA SER A 242 -3.97 19.35 -1.03
C SER A 242 -4.81 20.59 -0.69
N TYR A 243 -6.13 20.47 -0.67
CA TYR A 243 -7.06 21.50 -0.22
C TYR A 243 -7.64 21.27 1.18
N GLY A 244 -7.04 20.38 1.97
CA GLY A 244 -7.57 19.94 3.26
C GLY A 244 -8.50 18.74 3.12
N MET A 245 -9.05 18.26 4.22
CA MET A 245 -9.99 17.14 4.29
C MET A 245 -11.23 17.48 5.12
N LEU A 246 -12.31 16.67 5.00
CA LEU A 246 -13.53 16.83 5.79
C LEU A 246 -14.10 18.27 5.66
N TRP A 247 -14.27 18.75 4.42
CA TRP A 247 -14.64 20.13 4.14
C TRP A 247 -16.02 20.52 4.65
N GLY A 248 -16.90 19.54 4.80
CA GLY A 248 -18.29 19.69 5.28
C GLY A 248 -19.16 18.53 4.81
N PRO A 249 -20.37 18.39 5.38
CA PRO A 249 -21.34 17.38 4.97
C PRO A 249 -21.78 17.53 3.50
N ALA A 250 -22.34 16.47 2.94
CA ALA A 250 -22.94 16.53 1.60
C ALA A 250 -23.99 17.64 1.51
N GLY A 251 -23.96 18.41 0.41
CA GLY A 251 -24.85 19.57 0.20
C GLY A 251 -24.40 20.87 0.86
N THR A 252 -23.23 20.89 1.54
CA THR A 252 -22.64 22.14 2.03
C THR A 252 -22.37 23.09 0.86
N PRO A 253 -22.87 24.36 0.90
CA PRO A 253 -22.58 25.35 -0.13
C PRO A 253 -21.07 25.57 -0.31
N GLN A 254 -20.60 25.76 -1.54
CA GLN A 254 -19.18 25.97 -1.87
C GLN A 254 -18.52 27.06 -1.03
N SER A 255 -19.24 28.15 -0.72
CA SER A 255 -18.74 29.25 0.09
C SER A 255 -18.54 28.91 1.57
N GLN A 256 -19.08 27.79 2.03
CA GLN A 256 -19.00 27.30 3.41
C GLN A 256 -18.06 26.10 3.57
N LEU A 257 -17.55 25.56 2.47
CA LEU A 257 -16.59 24.46 2.53
C LEU A 257 -15.29 24.93 3.20
N LYS A 258 -14.79 24.12 4.12
CA LYS A 258 -13.57 24.42 4.89
C LYS A 258 -12.30 24.02 4.13
N GLN A 259 -12.16 24.56 2.91
CA GLN A 259 -11.02 24.31 2.02
C GLN A 259 -9.84 25.22 2.36
N CYS A 260 -8.63 24.64 2.34
CA CYS A 260 -7.38 25.38 2.31
C CYS A 260 -7.19 26.07 0.94
N PHE A 261 -6.23 26.91 0.73
CA PHE A 261 -5.92 27.69 -0.49
C PHE A 261 -7.09 28.47 -1.12
N SER A 262 -8.25 27.87 -1.38
CA SER A 262 -9.37 28.52 -2.08
C SER A 262 -10.19 29.46 -1.18
N ASN A 263 -10.33 29.09 0.09
CA ASN A 263 -10.91 29.94 1.16
C ASN A 263 -9.84 30.16 2.22
N SER A 264 -8.63 30.49 1.80
CA SER A 264 -7.37 30.44 2.54
C SER A 264 -7.38 31.29 3.82
N SER A 265 -8.32 30.96 4.71
CA SER A 265 -8.29 31.50 6.07
C SER A 265 -7.27 30.69 6.88
N GLU A 266 -6.54 31.37 7.73
CA GLU A 266 -5.67 30.76 8.72
C GLU A 266 -6.42 29.71 9.56
N ALA A 267 -7.70 29.93 9.81
CA ALA A 267 -8.59 29.01 10.52
C ALA A 267 -8.75 27.66 9.82
N ASN A 268 -8.87 27.63 8.47
CA ASN A 268 -9.00 26.37 7.74
C ASN A 268 -7.69 25.56 7.80
N TRP A 269 -6.54 26.21 7.69
CA TRP A 269 -5.25 25.58 7.86
C TRP A 269 -5.02 25.05 9.28
N ALA A 270 -5.39 25.83 10.30
CA ALA A 270 -5.27 25.44 11.70
C ALA A 270 -6.15 24.20 11.99
N ARG A 271 -7.42 24.24 11.57
CA ARG A 271 -8.35 23.11 11.67
C ARG A 271 -7.81 21.87 10.98
N PHE A 272 -7.34 22.00 9.74
CA PHE A 272 -6.81 20.87 8.97
C PHE A 272 -5.58 20.25 9.65
N ALA A 273 -4.66 21.06 10.17
CA ALA A 273 -3.52 20.58 10.92
C ALA A 273 -3.94 19.83 12.20
N GLN A 274 -5.00 20.28 12.91
CA GLN A 274 -5.53 19.56 14.07
C GLN A 274 -6.08 18.18 13.70
N LEU A 275 -6.83 18.08 12.59
CA LEU A 275 -7.34 16.80 12.09
C LEU A 275 -6.19 15.81 11.75
N LEU A 276 -5.15 16.30 11.04
CA LEU A 276 -3.97 15.48 10.72
C LEU A 276 -3.18 15.10 11.96
N THR A 277 -3.03 16.00 12.92
CA THR A 277 -2.37 15.71 14.21
C THR A 277 -3.12 14.62 14.98
N ALA A 278 -4.45 14.67 14.99
CA ALA A 278 -5.29 13.67 15.64
C ALA A 278 -5.13 12.29 14.98
N ALA A 279 -5.16 12.22 13.64
CA ALA A 279 -4.91 11.01 12.90
C ALA A 279 -3.49 10.46 13.13
N GLY A 280 -2.47 11.34 13.04
CA GLY A 280 -1.06 10.98 13.25
C GLY A 280 -0.79 10.45 14.65
N THR A 281 -1.38 11.08 15.69
CA THR A 281 -1.28 10.61 17.07
C THR A 281 -1.79 9.17 17.21
N ALA A 282 -2.98 8.88 16.68
CA ALA A 282 -3.54 7.52 16.68
C ALA A 282 -2.63 6.52 15.93
N CYS A 283 -2.05 6.94 14.80
CA CYS A 283 -1.09 6.11 14.06
C CYS A 283 0.15 5.78 14.89
N ARG A 284 0.79 6.79 15.51
CA ARG A 284 2.00 6.56 16.33
C ARG A 284 1.72 5.69 17.55
N GLU A 285 0.56 5.86 18.20
CA GLU A 285 0.17 5.04 19.35
C GLU A 285 -0.10 3.58 18.97
N GLN A 286 -0.79 3.34 17.86
CA GLN A 286 -1.22 2.00 17.50
C GLN A 286 -0.23 1.25 16.62
N CYS A 287 0.48 1.94 15.74
CA CYS A 287 1.44 1.37 14.80
C CYS A 287 2.73 2.19 14.80
N PRO A 288 3.51 2.22 15.90
CA PRO A 288 4.68 3.11 16.05
C PRO A 288 5.78 2.88 15.02
N GLN A 289 5.81 1.71 14.38
CA GLN A 289 6.77 1.38 13.32
C GLN A 289 6.26 1.76 11.91
N ALA A 290 4.98 2.07 11.76
CA ALA A 290 4.43 2.45 10.48
C ALA A 290 4.85 3.87 10.10
N LYS A 291 5.19 4.08 8.83
CA LYS A 291 5.46 5.42 8.28
C LYS A 291 4.16 6.10 7.89
N ILE A 292 4.02 7.38 8.23
CA ILE A 292 2.86 8.21 7.91
C ILE A 292 3.12 8.97 6.61
N ILE A 293 2.12 8.92 5.70
CA ILE A 293 2.17 9.56 4.39
C ILE A 293 1.12 10.68 4.33
N LEU A 294 1.53 11.87 3.88
CA LEU A 294 0.60 12.91 3.43
C LEU A 294 0.54 12.89 1.91
N HIS A 295 -0.65 12.70 1.36
CA HIS A 295 -0.89 12.49 -0.07
C HIS A 295 -1.47 13.71 -0.76
N THR A 296 -0.82 14.16 -1.85
CA THR A 296 -1.24 15.29 -2.68
C THR A 296 -1.07 15.00 -4.17
N GLU A 297 -1.77 15.76 -5.02
CA GLU A 297 -1.81 15.59 -6.48
C GLU A 297 -1.27 16.81 -7.27
N ARG A 298 -0.63 17.77 -6.59
CA ARG A 298 -0.25 19.08 -7.18
C ARG A 298 1.07 19.08 -7.97
N VAL A 299 1.44 17.97 -8.58
CA VAL A 299 2.67 17.83 -9.39
C VAL A 299 2.85 19.00 -10.41
N PRO A 300 1.83 19.40 -11.22
CA PRO A 300 2.02 20.49 -12.18
C PRO A 300 2.01 21.89 -11.53
N ARG A 301 1.72 22.01 -10.25
CA ARG A 301 1.62 23.27 -9.51
C ARG A 301 2.60 23.33 -8.35
N VAL A 302 3.89 23.30 -8.66
CA VAL A 302 5.00 23.14 -7.71
C VAL A 302 4.94 24.16 -6.55
N ASN A 303 4.55 25.39 -6.80
CA ASN A 303 4.41 26.41 -5.73
C ASN A 303 3.28 26.05 -4.75
N THR A 304 2.15 25.54 -5.24
CA THR A 304 1.05 25.05 -4.39
C THR A 304 1.49 23.79 -3.62
N LEU A 305 2.18 22.87 -4.28
CA LEU A 305 2.71 21.67 -3.68
C LEU A 305 3.70 22.00 -2.54
N THR A 306 4.70 22.83 -2.80
CA THR A 306 5.67 23.27 -1.79
C THR A 306 4.99 24.06 -0.67
N GLY A 307 4.02 24.91 -1.02
CA GLY A 307 3.20 25.66 -0.07
C GLY A 307 2.44 24.77 0.90
N PHE A 308 1.84 23.68 0.41
CA PHE A 308 1.14 22.70 1.24
C PHE A 308 2.08 22.11 2.32
N TYR A 309 3.21 21.54 1.91
CA TYR A 309 4.14 20.90 2.85
C TYR A 309 4.81 21.90 3.81
N ASN A 310 5.01 23.16 3.38
CA ASN A 310 5.43 24.24 4.27
C ASN A 310 4.37 24.54 5.34
N GLN A 311 3.07 24.54 4.99
CA GLN A 311 2.00 24.70 5.97
C GLN A 311 2.00 23.57 7.01
N MET A 312 2.25 22.32 6.58
CA MET A 312 2.38 21.17 7.49
C MET A 312 3.58 21.32 8.42
N LYS A 313 4.74 21.64 7.87
CA LYS A 313 5.98 21.87 8.62
C LYS A 313 5.82 22.99 9.66
N ASN A 314 5.27 24.13 9.26
CA ASN A 314 5.10 25.30 10.13
C ASN A 314 4.10 25.07 11.28
N ARG A 315 3.18 24.10 11.13
CA ARG A 315 2.20 23.72 12.16
C ARG A 315 2.60 22.48 12.94
N GLY A 316 3.79 21.92 12.68
CA GLY A 316 4.31 20.77 13.40
C GLY A 316 3.52 19.49 13.16
N VAL A 317 2.87 19.34 12.00
CA VAL A 317 2.20 18.09 11.62
C VAL A 317 3.25 17.00 11.43
N ASP A 318 3.07 15.89 12.14
CA ASP A 318 3.98 14.75 12.09
C ASP A 318 3.64 13.85 10.89
N TYR A 319 4.65 13.63 10.03
CA TYR A 319 4.61 12.69 8.91
C TYR A 319 6.04 12.33 8.47
N ASP A 320 6.19 11.23 7.76
CA ASP A 320 7.47 10.70 7.30
C ASP A 320 7.66 10.89 5.80
N ILE A 321 6.57 10.79 5.01
CA ILE A 321 6.63 10.61 3.56
C ILE A 321 5.72 11.62 2.85
N ILE A 322 6.24 12.20 1.79
CA ILE A 322 5.51 12.97 0.80
C ILE A 322 4.93 12.01 -0.24
N GLY A 323 3.62 11.79 -0.23
CA GLY A 323 2.90 11.00 -1.22
C GLY A 323 2.41 11.86 -2.37
N LEU A 324 2.62 11.40 -3.61
CA LEU A 324 2.20 12.12 -4.82
C LEU A 324 1.38 11.22 -5.73
N SER A 325 0.26 11.74 -6.27
CA SER A 325 -0.35 11.21 -7.48
C SER A 325 0.37 11.78 -8.70
N TYR A 326 0.72 10.91 -9.64
CA TYR A 326 1.22 11.33 -10.94
C TYR A 326 0.57 10.54 -12.08
N TYR A 327 -0.24 11.23 -12.84
CA TYR A 327 -0.85 10.71 -14.08
C TYR A 327 -0.50 11.66 -15.23
N PRO A 328 0.22 11.22 -16.28
CA PRO A 328 0.66 12.14 -17.33
C PRO A 328 -0.49 12.84 -18.05
N TYR A 329 -1.62 12.19 -18.19
CA TYR A 329 -2.83 12.73 -18.82
C TYR A 329 -3.60 13.76 -17.96
N TYR A 330 -3.20 14.00 -16.70
CA TYR A 330 -3.68 15.09 -15.84
C TYR A 330 -2.56 16.06 -15.46
N HIS A 331 -1.35 15.55 -15.30
CA HIS A 331 -0.26 16.30 -14.67
C HIS A 331 0.84 16.72 -15.65
N GLY A 332 0.72 16.34 -16.94
CA GLY A 332 1.74 16.59 -17.95
C GLY A 332 2.84 15.54 -17.98
N LEU A 333 3.72 15.64 -18.98
CA LEU A 333 4.79 14.69 -19.21
C LEU A 333 5.84 14.70 -18.07
N LEU A 334 6.77 13.75 -18.10
CA LEU A 334 7.83 13.56 -17.07
C LEU A 334 8.61 14.82 -16.67
N PRO A 335 8.88 15.83 -17.54
CA PRO A 335 9.50 17.07 -17.09
C PRO A 335 8.73 17.82 -15.98
N ALA A 336 7.39 17.73 -15.96
CA ALA A 336 6.59 18.31 -14.87
C ALA A 336 6.83 17.56 -13.56
N LEU A 337 6.81 16.23 -13.60
CA LEU A 337 7.15 15.38 -12.45
C LEU A 337 8.57 15.67 -11.94
N ASN A 338 9.55 15.73 -12.85
CA ASN A 338 10.93 16.04 -12.50
C ASN A 338 11.07 17.37 -11.74
N THR A 339 10.33 18.39 -12.17
CA THR A 339 10.31 19.69 -11.48
C THR A 339 9.74 19.59 -10.08
N ALA A 340 8.66 18.82 -9.88
CA ALA A 340 8.06 18.58 -8.58
C ALA A 340 9.00 17.78 -7.65
N LEU A 341 9.57 16.69 -8.13
CA LEU A 341 10.49 15.85 -7.35
C LEU A 341 11.70 16.64 -6.87
N ARG A 342 12.31 17.42 -7.76
CA ARG A 342 13.45 18.29 -7.42
C ARG A 342 13.06 19.34 -6.37
N ALA A 343 11.86 19.92 -6.47
CA ALA A 343 11.39 20.87 -5.48
C ALA A 343 11.17 20.22 -4.11
N MET A 344 10.58 19.02 -4.09
CA MET A 344 10.36 18.29 -2.83
C MET A 344 11.67 17.87 -2.18
N SER A 345 12.59 17.28 -2.95
CA SER A 345 13.91 16.86 -2.42
C SER A 345 14.73 18.04 -1.89
N ASN A 346 14.66 19.21 -2.53
CA ASN A 346 15.40 20.40 -2.08
C ASN A 346 14.75 21.08 -0.88
N SER A 347 13.40 21.14 -0.80
CA SER A 347 12.69 21.86 0.24
C SER A 347 12.47 21.01 1.51
N PHE A 348 12.45 19.69 1.37
CA PHE A 348 12.17 18.72 2.43
C PHE A 348 13.17 17.55 2.37
N PRO A 349 14.47 17.79 2.54
CA PRO A 349 15.53 16.78 2.37
C PRO A 349 15.47 15.65 3.41
N ASP A 350 14.77 15.88 4.51
CA ASP A 350 14.52 14.92 5.58
C ASP A 350 13.30 14.02 5.33
N LYS A 351 12.60 14.21 4.21
CA LYS A 351 11.41 13.43 3.85
C LYS A 351 11.68 12.50 2.68
N GLU A 352 11.15 11.28 2.80
CA GLU A 352 11.02 10.39 1.66
C GLU A 352 9.88 10.87 0.75
N VAL A 353 9.95 10.50 -0.53
CA VAL A 353 8.90 10.76 -1.52
C VAL A 353 8.41 9.43 -2.07
N MET A 354 7.11 9.28 -2.29
CA MET A 354 6.52 8.13 -2.96
C MET A 354 5.52 8.59 -4.02
N ILE A 355 5.55 7.94 -5.17
CA ILE A 355 4.43 8.00 -6.11
C ILE A 355 3.42 6.95 -5.64
N VAL A 356 2.42 7.40 -4.87
CA VAL A 356 1.43 6.53 -4.25
C VAL A 356 0.26 6.20 -5.18
N GLU A 357 0.15 6.96 -6.29
CA GLU A 357 -0.75 6.68 -7.40
C GLU A 357 -0.13 7.07 -8.73
N THR A 358 -0.18 6.16 -9.69
CA THR A 358 0.14 6.40 -11.10
C THR A 358 -0.62 5.42 -11.99
N GLY A 359 -0.68 5.69 -13.27
CA GLY A 359 -1.28 4.80 -14.24
C GLY A 359 -1.13 5.34 -15.66
N TYR A 360 -1.23 4.45 -16.64
CA TYR A 360 -1.28 4.79 -18.05
C TYR A 360 -2.16 3.81 -18.82
N SER A 361 -2.93 4.33 -19.75
CA SER A 361 -3.88 3.54 -20.54
C SER A 361 -3.18 2.73 -21.63
N TYR A 362 -3.62 1.49 -21.85
CA TYR A 362 -3.05 0.64 -22.89
C TYR A 362 -3.92 0.55 -24.17
N ASN A 363 -5.10 1.16 -24.20
CA ASN A 363 -6.00 1.00 -25.33
C ASN A 363 -6.65 2.31 -25.79
N TYR A 364 -7.38 3.04 -24.92
CA TYR A 364 -8.07 4.29 -25.26
C TYR A 364 -7.63 5.41 -24.29
N PRO A 365 -7.72 6.71 -24.72
CA PRO A 365 -7.25 7.81 -23.89
C PRO A 365 -8.10 7.99 -22.63
N VAL A 366 -7.46 8.47 -21.58
CA VAL A 366 -8.05 8.90 -20.31
C VAL A 366 -7.50 10.30 -20.01
N GLY A 367 -8.29 11.14 -19.33
CA GLY A 367 -7.89 12.48 -18.91
C GLY A 367 -7.87 13.52 -20.04
N ASP A 368 -7.26 14.68 -19.73
CA ASP A 368 -7.37 15.89 -20.53
C ASP A 368 -6.17 16.11 -21.48
N ILE A 369 -5.04 15.45 -21.22
CA ILE A 369 -3.80 15.62 -21.97
C ILE A 369 -3.54 14.37 -22.81
N ASP A 370 -3.49 14.52 -24.14
CA ASP A 370 -3.09 13.43 -25.01
C ASP A 370 -1.58 13.21 -24.96
N CYS A 371 -1.18 12.09 -24.37
CA CYS A 371 0.21 11.66 -24.26
C CYS A 371 0.60 10.60 -25.29
N SER A 372 -0.29 10.24 -26.24
CA SER A 372 -0.11 9.13 -27.17
C SER A 372 1.03 9.32 -28.17
N ALA A 373 1.42 10.56 -28.41
CA ALA A 373 2.60 10.89 -29.23
C ALA A 373 3.92 10.49 -28.55
N THR A 374 3.95 10.44 -27.21
CA THR A 374 5.11 10.02 -26.42
C THR A 374 5.04 8.53 -26.12
N TRP A 375 3.90 8.07 -25.65
CA TRP A 375 3.64 6.66 -25.33
C TRP A 375 2.38 6.22 -26.06
N PRO A 376 2.48 5.45 -27.14
CA PRO A 376 1.30 4.99 -27.88
C PRO A 376 0.31 4.23 -26.99
N LEU A 377 -1.00 4.39 -27.24
CA LEU A 377 -2.06 3.67 -26.50
C LEU A 377 -2.03 2.20 -26.89
N SER A 378 -1.15 1.45 -26.26
CA SER A 378 -0.92 0.02 -26.47
C SER A 378 -0.28 -0.60 -25.22
N SER A 379 -0.28 -1.93 -25.13
CA SER A 379 0.41 -2.65 -24.04
C SER A 379 1.89 -2.28 -23.97
N GLU A 380 2.54 -2.08 -25.12
CA GLU A 380 3.94 -1.68 -25.19
C GLU A 380 4.14 -0.20 -24.81
N GLY A 381 3.23 0.69 -25.22
CA GLY A 381 3.29 2.09 -24.79
C GLY A 381 3.05 2.26 -23.30
N GLN A 382 2.16 1.45 -22.69
CA GLN A 382 2.00 1.40 -21.24
C GLN A 382 3.29 0.92 -20.55
N ARG A 383 3.96 -0.11 -21.08
CA ARG A 383 5.26 -0.58 -20.58
C ARG A 383 6.32 0.50 -20.72
N GLN A 384 6.41 1.19 -21.87
CA GLN A 384 7.37 2.26 -22.11
C GLN A 384 7.16 3.43 -21.15
N PHE A 385 5.92 3.85 -20.91
CA PHE A 385 5.62 4.85 -19.87
C PHE A 385 6.16 4.42 -18.51
N THR A 386 5.90 3.16 -18.12
CA THR A 386 6.36 2.59 -16.85
C THR A 386 7.89 2.63 -16.75
N HIS A 387 8.59 2.22 -17.82
CA HIS A 387 10.04 2.26 -17.90
C HIS A 387 10.58 3.69 -17.74
N ASP A 388 10.08 4.63 -18.52
CA ASP A 388 10.54 6.01 -18.52
C ASP A 388 10.28 6.70 -17.17
N LEU A 389 9.13 6.38 -16.55
CA LEU A 389 8.81 6.82 -15.19
C LEU A 389 9.84 6.29 -14.19
N ILE A 390 10.16 5.00 -14.21
CA ILE A 390 11.13 4.37 -13.33
C ILE A 390 12.51 5.00 -13.49
N VAL A 391 12.97 5.20 -14.73
CA VAL A 391 14.24 5.87 -15.04
C VAL A 391 14.28 7.27 -14.43
N GLN A 392 13.16 8.01 -14.51
CA GLN A 392 13.05 9.34 -13.89
C GLN A 392 13.11 9.28 -12.37
N LEU A 393 12.36 8.35 -11.74
CA LEU A 393 12.30 8.23 -10.29
C LEU A 393 13.62 7.80 -9.67
N LYS A 394 14.37 6.92 -10.34
CA LYS A 394 15.67 6.43 -9.87
C LYS A 394 16.75 7.52 -9.83
N GLN A 395 16.53 8.70 -10.43
CA GLN A 395 17.43 9.85 -10.31
C GLN A 395 17.40 10.51 -8.92
N TYR A 396 16.48 10.11 -8.05
CA TYR A 396 16.25 10.67 -6.72
C TYR A 396 16.38 9.60 -5.65
N ASP A 397 17.39 9.69 -4.80
CA ASP A 397 17.64 8.71 -3.73
C ASP A 397 16.53 8.68 -2.67
N ASN A 398 15.84 9.81 -2.47
CA ASN A 398 14.73 9.91 -1.53
C ASN A 398 13.38 9.46 -2.11
N VAL A 399 13.31 9.03 -3.36
CA VAL A 399 12.09 8.42 -3.93
C VAL A 399 12.07 6.94 -3.60
N LYS A 400 11.17 6.55 -2.69
CA LYS A 400 11.15 5.23 -2.05
C LYS A 400 9.93 4.37 -2.42
N GLY A 401 8.99 4.84 -3.24
CA GLY A 401 7.81 4.06 -3.58
C GLY A 401 7.20 4.40 -4.93
N LEU A 402 6.66 3.37 -5.58
CA LEU A 402 5.92 3.46 -6.84
C LEU A 402 4.71 2.53 -6.80
N PHE A 403 3.50 3.10 -6.82
CA PHE A 403 2.25 2.36 -6.73
C PHE A 403 1.36 2.65 -7.93
N TRP A 404 0.96 1.57 -8.63
CA TRP A 404 0.04 1.65 -9.73
C TRP A 404 -1.40 1.76 -9.21
N TRP A 405 -2.17 2.67 -9.80
CA TRP A 405 -3.58 2.83 -9.50
C TRP A 405 -4.39 1.76 -10.20
N PHE A 406 -5.17 1.00 -9.43
CA PHE A 406 -6.14 0.05 -9.93
C PHE A 406 -5.53 -1.03 -10.86
N PRO A 407 -4.39 -1.64 -10.50
CA PRO A 407 -3.71 -2.63 -11.37
C PRO A 407 -4.58 -3.86 -11.63
N GLU A 408 -5.45 -4.23 -10.68
CA GLU A 408 -6.29 -5.45 -10.69
C GLU A 408 -7.48 -5.37 -11.64
N ALA A 409 -7.75 -4.21 -12.26
CA ALA A 409 -8.87 -4.07 -13.19
C ALA A 409 -8.79 -5.08 -14.34
N ASN A 410 -9.77 -5.98 -14.42
CA ASN A 410 -9.83 -7.04 -15.43
C ASN A 410 -11.26 -7.56 -15.61
N GLU A 411 -11.91 -7.20 -16.71
CA GLU A 411 -13.28 -7.62 -17.03
C GLU A 411 -13.35 -8.88 -17.93
N TYR A 412 -12.22 -9.58 -18.13
CA TYR A 412 -12.18 -10.77 -18.96
C TYR A 412 -13.14 -11.86 -18.46
N GLY A 413 -14.06 -12.27 -19.33
CA GLY A 413 -15.08 -13.27 -19.04
C GLY A 413 -16.28 -12.77 -18.23
N LEU A 414 -16.32 -11.47 -17.86
CA LEU A 414 -17.42 -10.85 -17.12
C LEU A 414 -18.45 -10.11 -18.02
N GLY A 415 -18.16 -10.00 -19.32
CA GLY A 415 -19.02 -9.34 -20.30
C GLY A 415 -20.11 -10.24 -20.91
N GLY A 416 -20.70 -9.79 -22.01
CA GLY A 416 -21.68 -10.53 -22.76
C GLY A 416 -23.11 -10.46 -22.18
N ASN A 417 -23.85 -11.55 -22.19
CA ASN A 417 -25.22 -11.61 -21.68
C ASN A 417 -25.34 -11.41 -20.16
N TYR A 418 -24.22 -11.34 -19.47
CA TYR A 418 -24.12 -11.15 -18.01
C TYR A 418 -23.77 -9.71 -17.62
N TRP A 419 -23.71 -8.80 -18.58
CA TRP A 419 -23.48 -7.38 -18.34
C TRP A 419 -24.44 -6.82 -17.30
N GLY A 420 -23.94 -6.04 -16.38
CA GLY A 420 -24.69 -5.50 -15.24
C GLY A 420 -24.84 -6.46 -14.06
N VAL A 421 -24.60 -7.77 -14.24
CA VAL A 421 -24.61 -8.77 -13.18
C VAL A 421 -23.18 -9.13 -12.76
N LEU A 422 -22.31 -9.32 -13.74
CA LEU A 422 -20.90 -9.69 -13.51
C LEU A 422 -19.94 -8.52 -13.60
N HIS A 423 -20.37 -7.40 -14.20
CA HIS A 423 -19.55 -6.19 -14.26
C HIS A 423 -19.15 -5.69 -12.87
N VAL A 424 -17.90 -5.30 -12.71
CA VAL A 424 -17.31 -4.99 -11.39
C VAL A 424 -17.12 -3.49 -11.20
N ASN A 425 -16.71 -2.77 -12.24
CA ASN A 425 -16.35 -1.36 -12.15
C ASN A 425 -16.67 -0.61 -13.44
N ASP A 426 -17.10 0.65 -13.33
CA ASP A 426 -17.46 1.52 -14.46
C ASP A 426 -16.29 2.32 -15.03
N ASN A 427 -15.14 2.33 -14.35
CA ASN A 427 -13.98 3.19 -14.66
C ASN A 427 -12.66 2.42 -14.71
N TRP A 428 -11.67 3.02 -15.36
CA TRP A 428 -10.25 2.70 -15.25
C TRP A 428 -9.79 1.32 -15.73
N TYR A 429 -10.66 0.51 -16.37
CA TYR A 429 -10.24 -0.83 -16.83
C TYR A 429 -8.98 -0.81 -17.66
N ASN A 430 -8.90 0.16 -18.51
CA ASN A 430 -7.90 0.33 -19.54
C ASN A 430 -6.56 0.84 -18.97
N ALA A 431 -6.56 1.30 -17.74
CA ALA A 431 -5.35 1.62 -16.98
C ALA A 431 -4.87 0.46 -16.10
N GLY A 432 -5.63 -0.65 -16.00
CA GLY A 432 -5.22 -1.86 -15.31
C GLY A 432 -4.02 -2.54 -15.95
N LEU A 433 -3.51 -3.57 -15.28
CA LEU A 433 -2.33 -4.33 -15.71
C LEU A 433 -2.69 -5.72 -16.26
N TRP A 434 -3.96 -5.95 -16.57
CA TRP A 434 -4.44 -7.12 -17.30
C TRP A 434 -5.25 -6.72 -18.52
N ASN A 435 -5.10 -7.47 -19.58
CA ASN A 435 -5.82 -7.25 -20.83
C ASN A 435 -7.26 -7.77 -20.71
N HIS A 436 -8.26 -6.90 -20.87
CA HIS A 436 -9.68 -7.24 -20.73
C HIS A 436 -10.19 -8.29 -21.72
N ASN A 437 -9.54 -8.45 -22.87
CA ASN A 437 -9.97 -9.40 -23.89
C ASN A 437 -9.37 -10.79 -23.70
N THR A 438 -8.30 -10.92 -22.91
CA THR A 438 -7.56 -12.17 -22.73
C THR A 438 -7.34 -12.56 -21.27
N GLY A 439 -7.57 -11.64 -20.33
CA GLY A 439 -7.27 -11.80 -18.91
C GLY A 439 -5.77 -11.91 -18.60
N ARG A 440 -4.88 -11.71 -19.59
CA ARG A 440 -3.44 -11.89 -19.44
C ARG A 440 -2.77 -10.66 -18.87
N ALA A 441 -1.77 -10.90 -18.01
CA ALA A 441 -0.92 -9.86 -17.49
C ALA A 441 -0.23 -9.08 -18.62
N LEU A 442 -0.23 -7.75 -18.51
CA LEU A 442 0.41 -6.83 -19.44
C LEU A 442 1.90 -6.64 -19.10
N PRO A 443 2.76 -6.32 -20.08
CA PRO A 443 4.20 -6.17 -19.85
C PRO A 443 4.58 -5.13 -18.78
N ALA A 444 3.79 -4.06 -18.62
CA ALA A 444 4.02 -3.03 -17.61
C ALA A 444 4.04 -3.57 -16.18
N LEU A 445 3.34 -4.69 -15.90
CA LEU A 445 3.31 -5.32 -14.58
C LEU A 445 4.71 -5.79 -14.15
N ASN A 446 5.45 -6.43 -15.06
CA ASN A 446 6.82 -6.88 -14.78
C ASN A 446 7.82 -5.72 -14.86
N GLU A 447 7.57 -4.72 -15.70
CA GLU A 447 8.40 -3.52 -15.78
C GLU A 447 8.44 -2.78 -14.44
N LEU A 448 7.31 -2.71 -13.71
CA LEU A 448 7.23 -2.07 -12.40
C LEU A 448 8.26 -2.64 -11.41
N ALA A 449 8.49 -3.96 -11.40
CA ALA A 449 9.42 -4.60 -10.48
C ALA A 449 10.87 -4.12 -10.67
N THR A 450 11.24 -3.60 -11.84
CA THR A 450 12.59 -3.07 -12.11
C THR A 450 12.89 -1.78 -11.31
N PHE A 451 11.89 -1.19 -10.66
CA PHE A 451 12.11 -0.06 -9.75
C PHE A 451 12.93 -0.45 -8.51
N LEU A 452 12.94 -1.72 -8.14
CA LEU A 452 13.67 -2.26 -6.99
C LEU A 452 15.16 -2.53 -7.29
N GLU A 453 15.52 -2.70 -8.57
CA GLU A 453 16.90 -2.90 -9.01
C GLU A 453 17.70 -1.58 -8.93
#